data_ddccc2da035d2600978e960f1097ba9f
#
_entry.id   ddccc2da035d2600978e960f1097ba9f
#
_cell.length_a   1.000
_cell.length_b   1.000
_cell.length_c   1.000
_cell.angle_alpha   90.00
_cell.angle_beta   90.00
_cell.angle_gamma   90.00
#
_symmetry.space_group_name_H-M   'P 1'
#
loop_
_entity.id
_entity.type
_entity.pdbx_description
1 polymer ?
#
loop_
_entity_poly.entity_id
_entity_poly.type
_entity_poly.pdbx_seq_one_letter_code
_entity_poly.pdbx_strand_id
1 'polypeptide(L)'
;MSKIQILWADDEIELLKPQIIFLESKGYAVTAVNNGQDAIDANKNNAFDVVFLDESMPGLSGLETLYKIKETHPSTPVVMITKNEEENLMEDAIGSKISDYLIKPVKPQQILLSLKKLIDNDRLVSEKITSNYQQEFQKIFMSMQDDNNFEAWSDLYKKLIYWELELQQSENTMGDVFSMQKSEANTNFCKYVAKNYMKWIESPEAPDSPVLSYNLLAKRVFPLLKQDKPTYLIVIDNLRLDQWKTIQPLVQRLFKQVEDDTFYSILPTATQYSRNSIFAGMMPGDIEKNLPHFWRNDDDEGGKNMFEEQLLDNHLKRVFKDDIKMHYHKVTNYRLGEELVNNIDNWKNNKLNVIVYNFVDMLSHARTEMEVLKELANDERAYRSLTLSWFEHSPLYEAMKKIAGLDINVVITTDHGTIRVQSPSKCVGDRQ
;
A
#
# COMPACT_ATOMS: atom_id res chain seq x y z
N MET A 1 30.61 -3.69 19.09
CA MET A 1 29.97 -4.26 17.89
C MET A 1 30.94 -5.26 17.28
N SER A 2 30.50 -6.44 16.88
CA SER A 2 31.31 -7.40 16.13
C SER A 2 31.68 -6.77 14.77
N LYS A 3 32.88 -7.07 14.28
CA LYS A 3 33.30 -6.62 12.94
C LYS A 3 32.46 -7.35 11.90
N ILE A 4 32.02 -6.65 10.87
CA ILE A 4 31.35 -7.23 9.70
C ILE A 4 32.30 -8.18 8.99
N GLN A 5 31.84 -9.40 8.76
CA GLN A 5 32.59 -10.51 8.19
C GLN A 5 32.37 -10.59 6.68
N ILE A 6 33.42 -10.47 5.90
CA ILE A 6 33.41 -10.52 4.44
C ILE A 6 34.17 -11.75 3.97
N LEU A 7 33.56 -12.57 3.12
CA LEU A 7 34.25 -13.59 2.36
C LEU A 7 34.55 -13.06 0.96
N TRP A 8 35.80 -13.15 0.50
CA TRP A 8 36.20 -12.72 -0.84
C TRP A 8 36.95 -13.83 -1.58
N ALA A 9 36.32 -14.37 -2.64
CA ALA A 9 36.93 -15.36 -3.52
C ALA A 9 37.29 -14.75 -4.86
N ASP A 10 38.59 -14.84 -5.22
CA ASP A 10 39.14 -14.35 -6.48
C ASP A 10 40.46 -15.11 -6.74
N ASP A 11 40.66 -15.65 -7.93
CA ASP A 11 41.85 -16.41 -8.27
C ASP A 11 43.13 -15.54 -8.27
N GLU A 12 42.96 -14.22 -8.46
CA GLU A 12 44.00 -13.20 -8.35
C GLU A 12 43.99 -12.46 -6.99
N ILE A 13 43.45 -13.06 -5.91
CA ILE A 13 43.21 -12.41 -4.60
C ILE A 13 44.46 -11.74 -4.01
N GLU A 14 45.65 -12.26 -4.31
CA GLU A 14 46.92 -11.66 -3.88
C GLU A 14 47.13 -10.26 -4.46
N LEU A 15 46.62 -9.98 -5.65
CA LEU A 15 46.70 -8.65 -6.28
C LEU A 15 45.70 -7.67 -5.65
N LEU A 16 44.73 -8.16 -4.92
CA LEU A 16 43.68 -7.37 -4.26
C LEU A 16 44.05 -7.02 -2.79
N LYS A 17 45.26 -7.33 -2.32
CA LYS A 17 45.73 -6.96 -0.99
C LYS A 17 45.52 -5.48 -0.62
N PRO A 18 45.77 -4.49 -1.50
CA PRO A 18 45.53 -3.09 -1.18
C PRO A 18 44.03 -2.80 -0.85
N GLN A 19 43.10 -3.44 -1.56
CA GLN A 19 41.65 -3.32 -1.33
C GLN A 19 41.26 -3.97 0.01
N ILE A 20 41.80 -5.14 0.31
CA ILE A 20 41.59 -5.84 1.58
C ILE A 20 42.10 -4.99 2.76
N ILE A 21 43.34 -4.49 2.71
CA ILE A 21 43.90 -3.61 3.76
C ILE A 21 43.03 -2.35 3.93
N PHE A 22 42.53 -1.79 2.84
CA PHE A 22 41.63 -0.64 2.92
C PHE A 22 40.36 -0.98 3.67
N LEU A 23 39.70 -2.12 3.36
CA LEU A 23 38.50 -2.56 4.05
C LEU A 23 38.75 -2.84 5.53
N GLU A 24 39.85 -3.51 5.86
CA GLU A 24 40.27 -3.78 7.24
C GLU A 24 40.50 -2.47 8.03
N SER A 25 41.11 -1.45 7.38
CA SER A 25 41.26 -0.12 7.98
C SER A 25 39.93 0.59 8.26
N LYS A 26 38.84 0.19 7.57
CA LYS A 26 37.47 0.69 7.77
C LYS A 26 36.68 -0.13 8.78
N GLY A 27 37.27 -1.14 9.40
CA GLY A 27 36.66 -1.94 10.46
C GLY A 27 35.99 -3.23 10.00
N TYR A 28 36.14 -3.61 8.73
CA TYR A 28 35.70 -4.90 8.21
C TYR A 28 36.67 -6.02 8.54
N ALA A 29 36.27 -7.25 8.54
CA ALA A 29 37.12 -8.42 8.60
C ALA A 29 36.95 -9.20 7.29
N VAL A 30 38.09 -9.41 6.57
CA VAL A 30 38.04 -10.06 5.25
C VAL A 30 38.72 -11.42 5.33
N THR A 31 37.95 -12.46 4.96
CA THR A 31 38.46 -13.81 4.71
C THR A 31 38.67 -13.96 3.21
N ALA A 32 39.91 -14.03 2.79
CA ALA A 32 40.32 -14.11 1.39
C ALA A 32 40.59 -15.56 1.00
N VAL A 33 40.02 -16.01 -0.11
CA VAL A 33 40.25 -17.34 -0.70
C VAL A 33 40.47 -17.23 -2.21
N ASN A 34 41.13 -18.22 -2.80
CA ASN A 34 41.57 -18.14 -4.19
C ASN A 34 40.76 -18.98 -5.19
N ASN A 35 39.69 -19.62 -4.75
CA ASN A 35 38.82 -20.41 -5.61
C ASN A 35 37.42 -20.59 -5.00
N GLY A 36 36.46 -21.06 -5.83
CA GLY A 36 35.09 -21.24 -5.42
C GLY A 36 34.86 -22.35 -4.39
N GLN A 37 35.65 -23.44 -4.44
CA GLN A 37 35.47 -24.54 -3.48
C GLN A 37 35.85 -24.08 -2.07
N ASP A 38 36.96 -23.38 -1.92
CA ASP A 38 37.39 -22.85 -0.61
C ASP A 38 36.37 -21.82 -0.06
N ALA A 39 35.73 -21.04 -0.97
CA ALA A 39 34.66 -20.13 -0.58
C ALA A 39 33.44 -20.87 -0.01
N ILE A 40 33.01 -21.95 -0.65
CA ILE A 40 31.91 -22.80 -0.16
C ILE A 40 32.25 -23.42 1.19
N ASP A 41 33.46 -23.94 1.35
CA ASP A 41 33.90 -24.59 2.59
C ASP A 41 34.07 -23.57 3.72
N ALA A 42 34.58 -22.38 3.43
CA ALA A 42 34.61 -21.28 4.39
C ALA A 42 33.21 -20.85 4.85
N ASN A 43 32.28 -20.71 3.89
CA ASN A 43 30.89 -20.29 4.17
C ASN A 43 30.07 -21.34 4.93
N LYS A 44 30.40 -22.64 4.81
CA LYS A 44 29.76 -23.69 5.60
C LYS A 44 30.18 -23.64 7.08
N ASN A 45 31.41 -23.24 7.34
CA ASN A 45 32.00 -23.26 8.68
C ASN A 45 31.87 -21.94 9.44
N ASN A 46 31.60 -20.83 8.74
CA ASN A 46 31.50 -19.49 9.30
C ASN A 46 30.32 -18.74 8.72
N ALA A 47 29.72 -17.85 9.51
CA ALA A 47 28.72 -16.90 9.01
C ALA A 47 29.43 -15.66 8.44
N PHE A 48 29.08 -15.27 7.21
CA PHE A 48 29.53 -14.05 6.58
C PHE A 48 28.35 -13.10 6.31
N ASP A 49 28.61 -11.81 6.51
CA ASP A 49 27.62 -10.76 6.26
C ASP A 49 27.50 -10.43 4.77
N VAL A 50 28.58 -10.57 4.01
CA VAL A 50 28.62 -10.40 2.53
C VAL A 50 29.67 -11.31 1.93
N VAL A 51 29.40 -11.81 0.74
CA VAL A 51 30.34 -12.61 -0.06
C VAL A 51 30.64 -11.89 -1.37
N PHE A 52 31.93 -11.70 -1.70
CA PHE A 52 32.42 -11.26 -3.02
C PHE A 52 32.92 -12.47 -3.79
N LEU A 53 32.45 -12.65 -5.02
CA LEU A 53 32.87 -13.74 -5.89
C LEU A 53 33.36 -13.19 -7.22
N ASP A 54 34.58 -13.54 -7.61
CA ASP A 54 35.01 -13.38 -8.99
C ASP A 54 34.21 -14.33 -9.90
N GLU A 55 33.81 -13.84 -11.03
CA GLU A 55 33.06 -14.62 -12.02
C GLU A 55 33.90 -15.76 -12.59
N SER A 56 35.15 -15.48 -12.91
CA SER A 56 36.05 -16.37 -13.63
C SER A 56 37.11 -16.98 -12.71
N MET A 57 36.75 -18.02 -11.99
CA MET A 57 37.67 -18.77 -11.13
C MET A 57 37.94 -20.17 -11.67
N PRO A 58 39.16 -20.72 -11.46
CA PRO A 58 39.45 -22.09 -11.87
C PRO A 58 38.65 -23.10 -11.04
N GLY A 59 38.14 -24.12 -11.72
CA GLY A 59 37.30 -25.17 -11.13
C GLY A 59 35.83 -24.82 -11.12
N LEU A 60 35.34 -24.14 -10.10
CA LEU A 60 33.99 -23.63 -10.02
C LEU A 60 33.94 -22.15 -10.39
N SER A 61 33.10 -21.80 -11.36
CA SER A 61 32.81 -20.40 -11.67
C SER A 61 32.16 -19.65 -10.51
N GLY A 62 32.17 -18.32 -10.56
CA GLY A 62 31.48 -17.49 -9.58
C GLY A 62 29.98 -17.79 -9.48
N LEU A 63 29.30 -18.04 -10.61
CA LEU A 63 27.88 -18.40 -10.63
C LEU A 63 27.61 -19.76 -9.99
N GLU A 64 28.42 -20.79 -10.32
CA GLU A 64 28.27 -22.12 -9.69
C GLU A 64 28.53 -22.05 -8.17
N THR A 65 29.50 -21.24 -7.76
CA THR A 65 29.80 -20.96 -6.34
C THR A 65 28.64 -20.25 -5.65
N LEU A 66 28.06 -19.23 -6.28
CA LEU A 66 26.86 -18.52 -5.83
C LEU A 66 25.70 -19.48 -5.54
N TYR A 67 25.36 -20.35 -6.49
CA TYR A 67 24.29 -21.32 -6.31
C TYR A 67 24.49 -22.19 -5.07
N LYS A 68 25.67 -22.74 -4.88
CA LYS A 68 26.00 -23.60 -3.74
C LYS A 68 26.00 -22.81 -2.41
N ILE A 69 26.41 -21.57 -2.40
CA ILE A 69 26.32 -20.70 -1.20
C ILE A 69 24.85 -20.43 -0.88
N LYS A 70 24.03 -20.09 -1.88
CA LYS A 70 22.60 -19.80 -1.72
C LYS A 70 21.76 -21.01 -1.31
N GLU A 71 22.17 -22.23 -1.64
CA GLU A 71 21.55 -23.47 -1.14
C GLU A 71 21.67 -23.59 0.37
N THR A 72 22.79 -23.19 0.95
CA THR A 72 23.03 -23.32 2.41
C THR A 72 22.68 -22.05 3.17
N HIS A 73 22.90 -20.88 2.58
CA HIS A 73 22.69 -19.56 3.18
C HIS A 73 21.94 -18.63 2.21
N PRO A 74 20.61 -18.82 2.02
CA PRO A 74 19.84 -18.08 1.00
C PRO A 74 19.83 -16.56 1.19
N SER A 75 19.90 -16.10 2.44
CA SER A 75 19.84 -14.68 2.82
C SER A 75 21.16 -13.94 2.69
N THR A 76 22.32 -14.64 2.67
CA THR A 76 23.64 -13.96 2.60
C THR A 76 23.78 -13.19 1.29
N PRO A 77 24.00 -11.87 1.33
CA PRO A 77 24.23 -11.06 0.14
C PRO A 77 25.49 -11.52 -0.60
N VAL A 78 25.39 -11.66 -1.92
CA VAL A 78 26.50 -12.02 -2.79
C VAL A 78 26.71 -10.94 -3.85
N VAL A 79 27.93 -10.44 -3.96
CA VAL A 79 28.37 -9.46 -4.96
C VAL A 79 29.25 -10.17 -5.96
N MET A 80 28.85 -10.13 -7.23
CA MET A 80 29.65 -10.68 -8.31
C MET A 80 30.67 -9.65 -8.79
N ILE A 81 31.92 -10.08 -9.03
CA ILE A 81 32.98 -9.27 -9.61
C ILE A 81 33.30 -9.83 -11.00
N THR A 82 33.24 -9.02 -12.05
CA THR A 82 33.39 -9.47 -13.43
C THR A 82 34.34 -8.56 -14.23
N LYS A 83 34.98 -9.11 -15.25
CA LYS A 83 35.76 -8.36 -16.26
C LYS A 83 34.90 -7.95 -17.46
N ASN A 84 33.71 -8.52 -17.63
CA ASN A 84 32.83 -8.33 -18.79
C ASN A 84 31.64 -7.42 -18.48
N GLU A 85 31.31 -6.53 -19.42
CA GLU A 85 30.12 -5.69 -19.44
C GLU A 85 29.01 -6.32 -20.33
N GLU A 86 29.09 -7.62 -20.65
CA GLU A 86 28.13 -8.28 -21.54
C GLU A 86 26.73 -8.41 -20.88
N GLU A 87 25.73 -7.92 -21.57
CA GLU A 87 24.34 -7.81 -21.11
C GLU A 87 23.75 -9.17 -20.71
N ASN A 88 24.07 -10.24 -21.44
CA ASN A 88 23.60 -11.61 -21.19
C ASN A 88 24.09 -12.18 -19.84
N LEU A 89 25.33 -11.88 -19.45
CA LEU A 89 25.89 -12.33 -18.16
C LEU A 89 25.27 -11.57 -16.99
N MET A 90 24.90 -10.30 -17.20
CA MET A 90 24.17 -9.50 -16.23
C MET A 90 22.75 -10.02 -16.00
N GLU A 91 22.05 -10.41 -17.07
CA GLU A 91 20.68 -10.99 -16.98
C GLU A 91 20.70 -12.33 -16.24
N ASP A 92 21.65 -13.21 -16.54
CA ASP A 92 21.82 -14.49 -15.84
C ASP A 92 22.18 -14.29 -14.36
N ALA A 93 23.06 -13.32 -14.06
CA ALA A 93 23.45 -13.00 -12.70
C ALA A 93 22.28 -12.40 -11.89
N ILE A 94 21.47 -11.52 -12.50
CA ILE A 94 20.25 -10.97 -11.88
C ILE A 94 19.22 -12.09 -11.66
N GLY A 95 19.02 -12.98 -12.63
CA GLY A 95 18.16 -14.16 -12.50
C GLY A 95 18.63 -15.13 -11.40
N SER A 96 19.93 -15.14 -11.11
CA SER A 96 20.56 -15.98 -10.08
C SER A 96 20.56 -15.36 -8.67
N LYS A 97 19.80 -14.27 -8.44
CA LYS A 97 19.63 -13.60 -7.13
C LYS A 97 20.95 -13.03 -6.54
N ILE A 98 21.83 -12.47 -7.37
CA ILE A 98 22.93 -11.64 -6.88
C ILE A 98 22.37 -10.38 -6.19
N SER A 99 23.13 -9.86 -5.24
CA SER A 99 22.73 -8.65 -4.49
C SER A 99 23.30 -7.38 -5.10
N ASP A 100 24.47 -7.48 -5.74
CA ASP A 100 25.14 -6.39 -6.49
C ASP A 100 26.20 -6.99 -7.43
N TYR A 101 26.75 -6.17 -8.35
CA TYR A 101 27.89 -6.58 -9.17
C TYR A 101 28.90 -5.43 -9.29
N LEU A 102 30.18 -5.75 -9.46
CA LEU A 102 31.29 -4.82 -9.64
C LEU A 102 32.11 -5.21 -10.86
N ILE A 103 32.58 -4.19 -11.60
CA ILE A 103 33.40 -4.40 -12.81
C ILE A 103 34.89 -4.18 -12.48
N LYS A 104 35.74 -5.12 -12.87
CA LYS A 104 37.19 -4.98 -12.75
C LYS A 104 37.71 -3.90 -13.71
N PRO A 105 38.65 -3.03 -13.29
CA PRO A 105 39.37 -3.04 -12.03
C PRO A 105 38.58 -2.46 -10.86
N VAL A 106 38.45 -3.22 -9.76
CA VAL A 106 37.60 -2.86 -8.61
C VAL A 106 38.31 -1.79 -7.77
N LYS A 107 37.67 -0.63 -7.67
CA LYS A 107 38.17 0.47 -6.82
C LYS A 107 37.69 0.29 -5.37
N PRO A 108 38.55 0.54 -4.35
CA PRO A 108 38.19 0.39 -2.94
C PRO A 108 36.89 1.13 -2.54
N GLN A 109 36.68 2.30 -3.14
CA GLN A 109 35.46 3.10 -2.90
C GLN A 109 34.18 2.46 -3.45
N GLN A 110 34.24 1.73 -4.58
CA GLN A 110 33.09 1.02 -5.14
C GLN A 110 32.72 -0.16 -4.23
N ILE A 111 33.71 -0.92 -3.75
CA ILE A 111 33.48 -2.00 -2.78
C ILE A 111 32.83 -1.45 -1.52
N LEU A 112 33.34 -0.37 -0.95
CA LEU A 112 32.80 0.26 0.24
C LEU A 112 31.36 0.74 0.03
N LEU A 113 31.05 1.28 -1.16
CA LEU A 113 29.69 1.72 -1.49
C LEU A 113 28.72 0.53 -1.57
N SER A 114 29.11 -0.57 -2.24
CA SER A 114 28.35 -1.80 -2.31
C SER A 114 28.10 -2.39 -0.91
N LEU A 115 29.14 -2.47 -0.07
CA LEU A 115 29.01 -2.93 1.31
C LEU A 115 28.04 -2.06 2.12
N LYS A 116 28.15 -0.73 2.04
CA LYS A 116 27.22 0.17 2.73
C LYS A 116 25.78 0.01 2.25
N LYS A 117 25.59 -0.17 0.94
CA LYS A 117 24.26 -0.43 0.36
C LYS A 117 23.66 -1.74 0.87
N LEU A 118 24.46 -2.80 1.04
CA LEU A 118 23.98 -4.13 1.42
C LEU A 118 23.83 -4.33 2.92
N ILE A 119 24.66 -3.67 3.73
CA ILE A 119 24.75 -3.90 5.18
C ILE A 119 24.16 -2.75 5.98
N ASP A 120 24.50 -1.51 5.61
CA ASP A 120 24.09 -0.31 6.33
C ASP A 120 22.82 0.34 5.78
N ASN A 121 22.22 -0.20 4.71
CA ASN A 121 21.08 0.41 4.03
C ASN A 121 19.97 0.79 5.01
N ASP A 122 19.52 -0.16 5.82
CA ASP A 122 18.40 0.04 6.73
C ASP A 122 18.69 1.12 7.78
N ARG A 123 19.94 1.14 8.30
CA ARG A 123 20.38 2.18 9.23
C ARG A 123 20.45 3.55 8.55
N LEU A 124 21.06 3.65 7.36
CA LEU A 124 21.19 4.91 6.62
C LEU A 124 19.81 5.46 6.19
N VAL A 125 18.93 4.58 5.74
CA VAL A 125 17.55 4.92 5.41
C VAL A 125 16.82 5.42 6.66
N SER A 126 16.92 4.71 7.79
CA SER A 126 16.31 5.10 9.06
C SER A 126 16.80 6.47 9.55
N GLU A 127 18.13 6.71 9.55
CA GLU A 127 18.71 8.01 9.93
C GLU A 127 18.21 9.14 9.01
N LYS A 128 18.10 8.87 7.70
CA LYS A 128 17.61 9.83 6.72
C LYS A 128 16.12 10.14 6.91
N ILE A 129 15.28 9.11 7.12
CA ILE A 129 13.85 9.26 7.42
C ILE A 129 13.67 10.11 8.67
N THR A 130 14.39 9.77 9.74
CA THR A 130 14.35 10.52 11.02
C THR A 130 14.69 12.00 10.83
N SER A 131 15.81 12.28 10.13
CA SER A 131 16.24 13.65 9.85
C SER A 131 15.23 14.42 9.00
N ASN A 132 14.67 13.78 7.97
CA ASN A 132 13.65 14.39 7.12
C ASN A 132 12.36 14.68 7.88
N TYR A 133 11.91 13.74 8.74
CA TYR A 133 10.73 13.94 9.55
C TYR A 133 10.92 15.08 10.56
N GLN A 134 12.09 15.20 11.19
CA GLN A 134 12.39 16.32 12.10
C GLN A 134 12.28 17.68 11.40
N GLN A 135 12.69 17.78 10.14
CA GLN A 135 12.53 19.00 9.33
C GLN A 135 11.07 19.29 8.98
N GLU A 136 10.28 18.25 8.72
CA GLU A 136 8.86 18.39 8.38
C GLU A 136 7.95 18.55 9.61
N PHE A 137 8.40 18.15 10.79
CA PHE A 137 7.57 18.17 12.01
C PHE A 137 6.94 19.54 12.27
N GLN A 138 7.73 20.61 12.22
CA GLN A 138 7.23 21.96 12.44
C GLN A 138 6.24 22.42 11.35
N LYS A 139 6.48 22.04 10.10
CA LYS A 139 5.58 22.38 8.98
C LYS A 139 4.24 21.67 9.12
N ILE A 140 4.26 20.38 9.51
CA ILE A 140 3.04 19.62 9.79
C ILE A 140 2.27 20.28 10.95
N PHE A 141 2.96 20.66 12.03
CA PHE A 141 2.35 21.34 13.18
C PHE A 141 1.70 22.67 12.76
N MET A 142 2.42 23.49 11.99
CA MET A 142 1.90 24.75 11.47
C MET A 142 0.70 24.57 10.53
N SER A 143 0.61 23.44 9.82
CA SER A 143 -0.52 23.13 8.92
C SER A 143 -1.77 22.62 9.63
N MET A 144 -1.78 22.52 10.96
CA MET A 144 -2.96 22.14 11.78
C MET A 144 -3.79 23.34 12.26
N GLN A 145 -3.63 24.52 11.65
CA GLN A 145 -4.28 25.74 12.11
C GLN A 145 -5.77 25.82 11.75
N ASP A 146 -6.52 26.63 12.48
CA ASP A 146 -7.99 26.72 12.40
C ASP A 146 -8.54 27.28 11.07
N ASP A 147 -7.69 27.92 10.24
CA ASP A 147 -8.09 28.54 8.97
C ASP A 147 -7.96 27.60 7.76
N ASN A 148 -7.67 26.32 7.98
CA ASN A 148 -7.56 25.34 6.89
C ASN A 148 -8.92 25.09 6.22
N ASN A 149 -8.88 25.00 4.89
CA ASN A 149 -10.00 24.48 4.11
C ASN A 149 -9.96 22.92 4.06
N PHE A 150 -10.94 22.32 3.41
CA PHE A 150 -11.04 20.86 3.32
C PHE A 150 -9.90 20.24 2.49
N GLU A 151 -9.35 20.94 1.50
CA GLU A 151 -8.21 20.48 0.69
C GLU A 151 -6.94 20.44 1.55
N ALA A 152 -6.66 21.49 2.33
CA ALA A 152 -5.52 21.54 3.24
C ALA A 152 -5.56 20.43 4.29
N TRP A 153 -6.74 20.09 4.82
CA TRP A 153 -6.91 18.95 5.71
C TRP A 153 -6.69 17.61 5.02
N SER A 154 -7.14 17.46 3.77
CA SER A 154 -6.89 16.27 2.97
C SER A 154 -5.40 16.07 2.70
N ASP A 155 -4.69 17.14 2.33
CA ASP A 155 -3.25 17.11 2.09
C ASP A 155 -2.46 16.82 3.36
N LEU A 156 -2.87 17.40 4.49
CA LEU A 156 -2.30 17.09 5.80
C LEU A 156 -2.48 15.62 6.16
N TYR A 157 -3.68 15.07 5.94
CA TYR A 157 -3.94 13.65 6.19
C TYR A 157 -3.07 12.74 5.31
N LYS A 158 -2.97 13.02 4.00
CA LYS A 158 -2.08 12.29 3.08
C LYS A 158 -0.62 12.36 3.56
N LYS A 159 -0.16 13.52 4.04
CA LYS A 159 1.19 13.70 4.58
C LYS A 159 1.42 12.92 5.87
N LEU A 160 0.45 12.87 6.78
CA LEU A 160 0.53 12.06 7.99
C LEU A 160 0.60 10.56 7.66
N ILE A 161 -0.20 10.08 6.72
CA ILE A 161 -0.13 8.69 6.26
C ILE A 161 1.23 8.38 5.63
N TYR A 162 1.77 9.27 4.80
CA TYR A 162 3.11 9.11 4.25
C TYR A 162 4.17 8.92 5.35
N TRP A 163 4.19 9.80 6.36
CA TRP A 163 5.14 9.70 7.45
C TRP A 163 4.92 8.49 8.34
N GLU A 164 3.67 8.07 8.54
CA GLU A 164 3.36 6.83 9.25
C GLU A 164 4.00 5.62 8.57
N LEU A 165 3.88 5.53 7.26
CA LEU A 165 4.45 4.42 6.48
C LEU A 165 5.99 4.47 6.46
N GLU A 166 6.59 5.64 6.27
CA GLU A 166 8.05 5.82 6.29
C GLU A 166 8.65 5.48 7.66
N LEU A 167 8.10 6.05 8.73
CA LEU A 167 8.61 5.84 10.08
C LEU A 167 8.50 4.39 10.56
N GLN A 168 7.54 3.63 10.05
CA GLN A 168 7.37 2.22 10.41
C GLN A 168 8.28 1.26 9.64
N GLN A 169 8.88 1.70 8.54
CA GLN A 169 9.88 0.90 7.82
C GLN A 169 11.22 0.82 8.55
N SER A 170 11.44 1.69 9.51
CA SER A 170 12.69 1.80 10.25
C SER A 170 12.49 1.58 11.75
N GLU A 171 13.47 0.99 12.43
CA GLU A 171 13.57 0.98 13.89
C GLU A 171 13.86 2.40 14.36
N ASN A 172 12.82 3.20 14.63
CA ASN A 172 13.02 4.62 14.80
C ASN A 172 12.40 5.08 16.13
N THR A 173 13.11 6.02 16.77
CA THR A 173 12.77 6.60 18.09
C THR A 173 11.67 7.67 18.02
N MET A 174 11.17 8.00 16.81
CA MET A 174 10.21 9.09 16.61
C MET A 174 8.74 8.65 16.68
N GLY A 175 8.46 7.38 16.90
CA GLY A 175 7.09 6.80 16.89
C GLY A 175 6.15 7.49 17.88
N ASP A 176 6.60 7.75 19.11
CA ASP A 176 5.78 8.41 20.13
C ASP A 176 5.49 9.87 19.77
N VAL A 177 6.50 10.58 19.24
CA VAL A 177 6.36 11.99 18.81
C VAL A 177 5.37 12.08 17.65
N PHE A 178 5.47 11.16 16.68
CA PHE A 178 4.52 11.09 15.58
C PHE A 178 3.11 10.75 16.05
N SER A 179 2.96 9.81 16.97
CA SER A 179 1.67 9.43 17.55
C SER A 179 0.97 10.63 18.24
N MET A 180 1.72 11.44 19.00
CA MET A 180 1.22 12.68 19.59
C MET A 180 0.75 13.66 18.52
N GLN A 181 1.57 13.89 17.47
CA GLN A 181 1.23 14.79 16.38
C GLN A 181 -0.03 14.34 15.63
N LYS A 182 -0.17 13.02 15.37
CA LYS A 182 -1.36 12.43 14.75
C LYS A 182 -2.61 12.60 15.60
N SER A 183 -2.49 12.44 16.91
CA SER A 183 -3.59 12.64 17.87
C SER A 183 -4.05 14.11 17.92
N GLU A 184 -3.11 15.05 17.88
CA GLU A 184 -3.42 16.47 17.84
C GLU A 184 -4.11 16.86 16.52
N ALA A 185 -3.59 16.37 15.38
CA ALA A 185 -4.22 16.57 14.08
C ALA A 185 -5.67 16.05 14.06
N ASN A 186 -5.91 14.85 14.62
CA ASN A 186 -7.24 14.28 14.72
C ASN A 186 -8.17 15.16 15.58
N THR A 187 -7.69 15.68 16.71
CA THR A 187 -8.47 16.57 17.59
C THR A 187 -8.86 17.86 16.88
N ASN A 188 -7.94 18.47 16.14
CA ASN A 188 -8.21 19.71 15.41
C ASN A 188 -9.10 19.47 14.19
N PHE A 189 -8.92 18.34 13.49
CA PHE A 189 -9.81 17.92 12.41
C PHE A 189 -11.24 17.69 12.88
N CYS A 190 -11.44 17.06 14.05
CA CYS A 190 -12.79 16.90 14.64
C CYS A 190 -13.47 18.25 14.90
N LYS A 191 -12.73 19.24 15.41
CA LYS A 191 -13.27 20.62 15.60
C LYS A 191 -13.63 21.26 14.27
N TYR A 192 -12.76 21.12 13.27
CA TYR A 192 -12.99 21.61 11.92
C TYR A 192 -14.27 21.03 11.30
N VAL A 193 -14.44 19.69 11.37
CA VAL A 193 -15.64 19.01 10.88
C VAL A 193 -16.88 19.48 11.64
N ALA A 194 -16.83 19.53 12.98
CA ALA A 194 -17.96 19.98 13.79
C ALA A 194 -18.41 21.41 13.43
N LYS A 195 -17.47 22.29 13.08
CA LYS A 195 -17.76 23.67 12.68
C LYS A 195 -18.39 23.79 11.28
N ASN A 196 -18.02 22.91 10.35
CA ASN A 196 -18.31 23.08 8.92
C ASN A 196 -19.31 22.08 8.36
N TYR A 197 -19.51 20.92 8.97
CA TYR A 197 -20.26 19.80 8.41
C TYR A 197 -21.69 20.16 8.00
N MET A 198 -22.43 20.89 8.84
CA MET A 198 -23.80 21.30 8.50
C MET A 198 -23.84 22.24 7.29
N LYS A 199 -22.87 23.14 7.17
CA LYS A 199 -22.78 24.05 6.01
C LYS A 199 -22.55 23.28 4.71
N TRP A 200 -21.75 22.22 4.75
CA TRP A 200 -21.49 21.38 3.57
C TRP A 200 -22.74 20.62 3.11
N ILE A 201 -23.59 20.18 4.06
CA ILE A 201 -24.86 19.53 3.73
C ILE A 201 -25.87 20.53 3.18
N GLU A 202 -25.96 21.71 3.77
CA GLU A 202 -26.92 22.76 3.36
C GLU A 202 -26.54 23.40 2.03
N SER A 203 -25.23 23.46 1.71
CA SER A 203 -24.71 24.15 0.52
C SER A 203 -23.64 23.28 -0.19
N PRO A 204 -24.01 22.13 -0.76
CA PRO A 204 -23.05 21.15 -1.30
C PRO A 204 -22.30 21.64 -2.56
N GLU A 205 -22.83 22.65 -3.25
CA GLU A 205 -22.22 23.23 -4.45
C GLU A 205 -21.41 24.50 -4.15
N ALA A 206 -21.29 24.89 -2.88
CA ALA A 206 -20.44 26.01 -2.50
C ALA A 206 -18.95 25.68 -2.76
N PRO A 207 -18.12 26.64 -3.16
CA PRO A 207 -16.71 26.41 -3.47
C PRO A 207 -15.89 25.84 -2.30
N ASP A 208 -16.33 26.09 -1.07
CA ASP A 208 -15.73 25.62 0.17
C ASP A 208 -16.37 24.32 0.72
N SER A 209 -17.22 23.67 -0.07
CA SER A 209 -17.82 22.39 0.28
C SER A 209 -17.08 21.24 -0.38
N PRO A 210 -16.61 20.21 0.39
CA PRO A 210 -15.92 19.06 -0.16
C PRO A 210 -16.87 18.14 -0.92
N VAL A 211 -16.30 17.19 -1.64
CA VAL A 211 -17.06 16.02 -2.12
C VAL A 211 -17.44 15.18 -0.92
N LEU A 212 -18.73 14.89 -0.77
CA LEU A 212 -19.29 14.02 0.27
C LEU A 212 -19.75 12.70 -0.33
N SER A 213 -20.04 11.68 0.50
CA SER A 213 -20.48 10.36 0.04
C SER A 213 -21.60 10.44 -1.00
N TYR A 214 -22.64 11.23 -0.76
CA TYR A 214 -23.83 11.26 -1.64
C TYR A 214 -23.59 11.96 -3.00
N ASN A 215 -22.60 12.82 -3.13
CA ASN A 215 -22.34 13.47 -4.42
C ASN A 215 -21.06 12.93 -5.12
N LEU A 216 -20.41 11.92 -4.54
CA LEU A 216 -19.18 11.31 -5.04
C LEU A 216 -19.35 10.79 -6.48
N LEU A 217 -20.36 9.96 -6.74
CA LEU A 217 -20.55 9.39 -8.07
C LEU A 217 -20.86 10.47 -9.12
N ALA A 218 -21.70 11.41 -8.79
CA ALA A 218 -22.08 12.50 -9.70
C ALA A 218 -20.88 13.41 -10.05
N LYS A 219 -20.00 13.67 -9.09
CA LYS A 219 -18.83 14.57 -9.30
C LYS A 219 -17.62 13.86 -9.89
N ARG A 220 -17.39 12.55 -9.63
CA ARG A 220 -16.15 11.84 -9.99
C ARG A 220 -16.33 10.67 -10.96
N VAL A 221 -17.44 9.97 -10.94
CA VAL A 221 -17.65 8.75 -11.75
C VAL A 221 -18.52 9.03 -12.97
N PHE A 222 -19.66 9.70 -12.81
CA PHE A 222 -20.60 9.93 -13.91
C PHE A 222 -20.04 10.77 -15.05
N PRO A 223 -19.11 11.74 -14.88
CA PRO A 223 -18.42 12.38 -15.99
C PRO A 223 -17.68 11.40 -16.91
N LEU A 224 -17.14 10.30 -16.38
CA LEU A 224 -16.46 9.25 -17.14
C LEU A 224 -17.44 8.47 -18.03
N LEU A 225 -18.69 8.34 -17.61
CA LEU A 225 -19.73 7.66 -18.40
C LEU A 225 -20.12 8.40 -19.70
N LYS A 226 -19.75 9.66 -19.83
CA LYS A 226 -19.92 10.46 -21.07
C LYS A 226 -18.83 10.15 -22.10
N GLN A 227 -17.73 9.54 -21.70
CA GLN A 227 -16.66 9.10 -22.60
C GLN A 227 -17.11 7.80 -23.31
N ASP A 228 -16.51 7.52 -24.46
CA ASP A 228 -16.80 6.28 -25.21
C ASP A 228 -15.96 5.09 -24.71
N LYS A 229 -15.96 4.89 -23.39
CA LYS A 229 -15.24 3.80 -22.72
C LYS A 229 -16.06 3.22 -21.59
N PRO A 230 -16.01 1.89 -21.37
CA PRO A 230 -16.55 1.27 -20.17
C PRO A 230 -15.88 1.79 -18.91
N THR A 231 -16.63 1.99 -17.86
CA THR A 231 -16.11 2.39 -16.54
C THR A 231 -16.32 1.27 -15.55
N TYR A 232 -15.25 0.88 -14.86
CA TYR A 232 -15.28 -0.08 -13.75
C TYR A 232 -15.12 0.70 -12.45
N LEU A 233 -16.15 0.68 -11.60
CA LEU A 233 -16.13 1.25 -10.27
C LEU A 233 -15.93 0.13 -9.26
N ILE A 234 -14.81 0.14 -8.56
CA ILE A 234 -14.46 -0.84 -7.52
C ILE A 234 -14.57 -0.14 -6.17
N VAL A 235 -15.54 -0.55 -5.36
CA VAL A 235 -15.73 -0.08 -3.99
C VAL A 235 -15.23 -1.16 -3.05
N ILE A 236 -14.11 -0.89 -2.36
CA ILE A 236 -13.56 -1.79 -1.35
C ILE A 236 -14.06 -1.31 0.02
N ASP A 237 -14.94 -2.10 0.64
CA ASP A 237 -15.56 -1.80 1.92
C ASP A 237 -14.52 -1.58 3.01
N ASN A 238 -14.60 -0.45 3.71
CA ASN A 238 -13.76 -0.10 4.85
C ASN A 238 -12.25 -0.01 4.56
N LEU A 239 -11.86 0.28 3.30
CA LEU A 239 -10.45 0.44 2.92
C LEU A 239 -9.92 1.80 3.37
N ARG A 240 -8.94 1.80 4.27
CA ARG A 240 -8.27 3.01 4.75
C ARG A 240 -7.19 3.49 3.77
N LEU A 241 -6.85 4.76 3.82
CA LEU A 241 -5.83 5.35 2.96
C LEU A 241 -4.44 4.72 3.16
N ASP A 242 -4.05 4.37 4.37
CA ASP A 242 -2.77 3.70 4.66
C ASP A 242 -2.71 2.28 4.06
N GLN A 243 -3.82 1.56 4.09
CA GLN A 243 -3.95 0.26 3.42
C GLN A 243 -3.93 0.42 1.89
N TRP A 244 -4.65 1.43 1.36
CA TRP A 244 -4.59 1.77 -0.06
C TRP A 244 -3.16 2.06 -0.51
N LYS A 245 -2.43 2.92 0.20
CA LYS A 245 -1.03 3.24 -0.14
C LYS A 245 -0.11 2.01 -0.11
N THR A 246 -0.44 1.01 0.68
CA THR A 246 0.31 -0.26 0.74
C THR A 246 0.04 -1.15 -0.49
N ILE A 247 -1.22 -1.21 -0.98
CA ILE A 247 -1.58 -2.01 -2.17
C ILE A 247 -1.45 -1.25 -3.49
N GLN A 248 -1.44 0.08 -3.47
CA GLN A 248 -1.36 0.96 -4.65
C GLN A 248 -0.24 0.59 -5.63
N PRO A 249 1.00 0.24 -5.19
CA PRO A 249 2.06 -0.16 -6.11
C PRO A 249 1.73 -1.39 -6.98
N LEU A 250 0.95 -2.34 -6.48
CA LEU A 250 0.49 -3.49 -7.26
C LEU A 250 -0.52 -3.06 -8.33
N VAL A 251 -1.43 -2.16 -7.98
CA VAL A 251 -2.43 -1.62 -8.92
C VAL A 251 -1.77 -0.78 -10.01
N GLN A 252 -0.75 0.01 -9.67
CA GLN A 252 0.00 0.83 -10.61
C GLN A 252 0.81 0.03 -11.63
N ARG A 253 1.09 -1.25 -11.38
CA ARG A 253 1.67 -2.16 -12.38
C ARG A 253 0.67 -2.52 -13.48
N LEU A 254 -0.62 -2.43 -13.21
CA LEU A 254 -1.71 -2.80 -14.12
C LEU A 254 -2.33 -1.57 -14.82
N PHE A 255 -2.43 -0.44 -14.13
CA PHE A 255 -3.13 0.73 -14.60
C PHE A 255 -2.30 2.00 -14.39
N LYS A 256 -2.37 2.91 -15.36
CA LYS A 256 -1.79 4.24 -15.21
C LYS A 256 -2.71 5.10 -14.33
N GLN A 257 -2.21 5.54 -13.19
CA GLN A 257 -2.94 6.47 -12.34
C GLN A 257 -3.03 7.85 -12.99
N VAL A 258 -4.21 8.41 -13.04
CA VAL A 258 -4.50 9.74 -13.61
C VAL A 258 -4.98 10.73 -12.55
N GLU A 259 -5.58 10.25 -11.46
CA GLU A 259 -6.09 11.06 -10.35
C GLU A 259 -5.90 10.32 -9.02
N ASP A 260 -5.62 11.04 -7.94
CA ASP A 260 -5.55 10.54 -6.56
C ASP A 260 -6.15 11.62 -5.64
N ASP A 261 -7.43 11.48 -5.33
CA ASP A 261 -8.19 12.44 -4.56
C ASP A 261 -8.84 11.81 -3.33
N THR A 262 -9.42 12.63 -2.48
CA THR A 262 -10.14 12.21 -1.29
C THR A 262 -11.55 12.80 -1.29
N PHE A 263 -12.47 12.13 -0.63
CA PHE A 263 -13.78 12.69 -0.31
C PHE A 263 -14.05 12.54 1.19
N TYR A 264 -15.01 13.28 1.68
CA TYR A 264 -15.44 13.23 3.07
C TYR A 264 -16.63 12.29 3.20
N SER A 265 -16.46 11.20 3.94
CA SER A 265 -17.57 10.31 4.24
C SER A 265 -18.59 11.04 5.12
N ILE A 266 -19.89 10.82 4.85
CA ILE A 266 -20.95 11.37 5.70
C ILE A 266 -20.91 10.76 7.10
N LEU A 267 -21.44 11.48 8.07
CA LEU A 267 -21.57 11.03 9.46
C LEU A 267 -22.95 10.42 9.71
N PRO A 268 -23.03 9.26 10.39
CA PRO A 268 -21.91 8.42 10.84
C PRO A 268 -21.23 7.68 9.68
N THR A 269 -19.91 7.47 9.79
CA THR A 269 -19.09 6.81 8.77
C THR A 269 -19.24 5.28 8.84
N ALA A 270 -20.45 4.79 8.67
CA ALA A 270 -20.77 3.37 8.69
C ALA A 270 -21.32 2.92 7.34
N THR A 271 -21.08 1.67 6.97
CA THR A 271 -21.45 1.06 5.69
C THR A 271 -22.92 1.32 5.34
N GLN A 272 -23.83 1.15 6.29
CA GLN A 272 -25.28 1.36 6.09
C GLN A 272 -25.59 2.76 5.58
N TYR A 273 -24.99 3.79 6.15
CA TYR A 273 -25.28 5.19 5.82
C TYR A 273 -24.43 5.65 4.62
N SER A 274 -23.13 5.49 4.70
CA SER A 274 -22.20 6.03 3.72
C SER A 274 -22.35 5.36 2.35
N ARG A 275 -22.34 4.03 2.28
CA ARG A 275 -22.39 3.31 1.01
C ARG A 275 -23.75 3.42 0.32
N ASN A 276 -24.86 3.32 1.08
CA ASN A 276 -26.19 3.59 0.51
C ASN A 276 -26.27 5.02 -0.04
N SER A 277 -25.71 6.01 0.66
CA SER A 277 -25.66 7.40 0.16
C SER A 277 -24.82 7.56 -1.10
N ILE A 278 -23.69 6.88 -1.21
CA ILE A 278 -22.88 6.86 -2.43
C ILE A 278 -23.72 6.38 -3.61
N PHE A 279 -24.37 5.24 -3.47
CA PHE A 279 -25.15 4.67 -4.58
C PHE A 279 -26.44 5.41 -4.85
N ALA A 280 -27.15 5.84 -3.81
CA ALA A 280 -28.38 6.60 -3.98
C ALA A 280 -28.18 8.03 -4.50
N GLY A 281 -27.00 8.62 -4.29
CA GLY A 281 -26.79 10.06 -4.55
C GLY A 281 -27.69 10.95 -3.70
N MET A 282 -27.96 10.52 -2.45
CA MET A 282 -28.84 11.19 -1.48
C MET A 282 -28.32 11.00 -0.06
N MET A 283 -28.69 11.91 0.84
CA MET A 283 -28.51 11.71 2.28
C MET A 283 -29.45 10.60 2.81
N PRO A 284 -29.10 9.88 3.88
CA PRO A 284 -29.90 8.78 4.43
C PRO A 284 -31.36 9.11 4.68
N GLY A 285 -31.66 10.26 5.29
CA GLY A 285 -33.05 10.70 5.51
C GLY A 285 -33.81 10.97 4.23
N ASP A 286 -33.14 11.38 3.15
CA ASP A 286 -33.75 11.55 1.83
C ASP A 286 -34.01 10.19 1.15
N ILE A 287 -33.15 9.19 1.37
CA ILE A 287 -33.36 7.82 0.90
C ILE A 287 -34.59 7.23 1.59
N GLU A 288 -34.69 7.31 2.90
CA GLU A 288 -35.82 6.84 3.67
C GLU A 288 -37.13 7.47 3.20
N LYS A 289 -37.11 8.80 3.00
CA LYS A 289 -38.31 9.56 2.59
C LYS A 289 -38.75 9.27 1.14
N ASN A 290 -37.79 9.23 0.20
CA ASN A 290 -38.10 9.18 -1.23
C ASN A 290 -38.07 7.75 -1.80
N LEU A 291 -37.31 6.85 -1.17
CA LEU A 291 -37.09 5.46 -1.58
C LEU A 291 -37.28 4.46 -0.40
N PRO A 292 -38.39 4.55 0.36
CA PRO A 292 -38.58 3.80 1.61
C PRO A 292 -38.45 2.28 1.42
N HIS A 293 -38.77 1.74 0.24
CA HIS A 293 -38.64 0.32 -0.06
C HIS A 293 -37.16 -0.16 -0.10
N PHE A 294 -36.22 0.74 -0.36
CA PHE A 294 -34.78 0.46 -0.46
C PHE A 294 -34.00 0.89 0.79
N TRP A 295 -34.68 1.35 1.83
CA TRP A 295 -34.08 1.72 3.11
C TRP A 295 -34.46 0.69 4.19
N ARG A 296 -33.52 0.44 5.11
CA ARG A 296 -33.73 -0.36 6.32
C ARG A 296 -33.10 0.36 7.49
N ASN A 297 -33.87 0.55 8.56
CA ASN A 297 -33.41 1.10 9.82
C ASN A 297 -32.66 0.06 10.64
N ASP A 298 -31.98 0.50 11.71
CA ASP A 298 -31.15 -0.37 12.54
C ASP A 298 -31.96 -1.50 13.18
N ASP A 299 -33.23 -1.25 13.53
CA ASP A 299 -34.13 -2.23 14.14
C ASP A 299 -34.82 -3.15 13.13
N ASP A 300 -34.75 -2.88 11.82
CA ASP A 300 -35.35 -3.72 10.80
C ASP A 300 -34.59 -5.05 10.66
N GLU A 301 -35.33 -6.14 10.37
CA GLU A 301 -34.72 -7.44 10.07
C GLU A 301 -33.98 -7.43 8.72
N GLY A 302 -32.85 -8.17 8.64
CA GLY A 302 -32.09 -8.38 7.43
C GLY A 302 -30.91 -7.41 7.25
N GLY A 303 -30.20 -7.57 6.12
CA GLY A 303 -29.06 -6.75 5.79
C GLY A 303 -29.43 -5.31 5.42
N LYS A 304 -28.67 -4.35 5.90
CA LYS A 304 -28.94 -2.91 5.70
C LYS A 304 -28.51 -2.41 4.31
N ASN A 305 -27.64 -3.13 3.62
CA ASN A 305 -27.08 -2.80 2.30
C ASN A 305 -27.47 -3.84 1.24
N MET A 306 -28.77 -4.17 1.18
CA MET A 306 -29.28 -5.16 0.22
C MET A 306 -29.75 -4.57 -1.11
N PHE A 307 -29.99 -3.26 -1.15
CA PHE A 307 -30.61 -2.57 -2.29
C PHE A 307 -29.65 -1.63 -3.02
N GLU A 308 -28.36 -1.82 -2.87
CA GLU A 308 -27.32 -0.95 -3.45
C GLU A 308 -27.44 -0.84 -4.99
N GLU A 309 -27.72 -1.94 -5.68
CA GLU A 309 -27.95 -1.96 -7.13
C GLU A 309 -29.17 -1.13 -7.53
N GLN A 310 -30.29 -1.27 -6.81
CA GLN A 310 -31.53 -0.53 -7.07
C GLN A 310 -31.38 0.96 -6.75
N LEU A 311 -30.64 1.30 -5.71
CA LEU A 311 -30.29 2.69 -5.37
C LEU A 311 -29.46 3.33 -6.46
N LEU A 312 -28.45 2.61 -7.00
CA LEU A 312 -27.62 3.09 -8.09
C LEU A 312 -28.43 3.23 -9.40
N ASP A 313 -29.25 2.26 -9.74
CA ASP A 313 -30.12 2.33 -10.91
C ASP A 313 -31.06 3.56 -10.85
N ASN A 314 -31.66 3.80 -9.69
CA ASN A 314 -32.46 5.01 -9.46
C ASN A 314 -31.62 6.29 -9.60
N HIS A 315 -30.39 6.33 -9.09
CA HIS A 315 -29.51 7.47 -9.20
C HIS A 315 -29.14 7.75 -10.66
N LEU A 316 -28.78 6.73 -11.44
CA LEU A 316 -28.48 6.87 -12.86
C LEU A 316 -29.69 7.42 -13.65
N LYS A 317 -30.89 6.89 -13.42
CA LYS A 317 -32.13 7.36 -14.06
C LYS A 317 -32.49 8.80 -13.72
N ARG A 318 -32.11 9.28 -12.55
CA ARG A 318 -32.30 10.71 -12.19
C ARG A 318 -31.32 11.65 -12.86
N VAL A 319 -30.10 11.17 -13.18
CA VAL A 319 -29.03 12.02 -13.72
C VAL A 319 -28.96 11.95 -15.25
N PHE A 320 -29.21 10.77 -15.82
CA PHE A 320 -29.10 10.55 -17.26
C PHE A 320 -30.50 10.43 -17.90
N LYS A 321 -30.63 11.01 -19.12
CA LYS A 321 -31.86 10.87 -19.92
C LYS A 321 -31.94 9.50 -20.58
N ASP A 322 -30.78 8.98 -21.00
CA ASP A 322 -30.66 7.70 -21.65
C ASP A 322 -30.42 6.61 -20.61
N ASP A 323 -30.88 5.40 -20.89
CA ASP A 323 -30.67 4.25 -20.03
C ASP A 323 -29.19 3.84 -20.04
N ILE A 324 -28.56 3.86 -18.89
CA ILE A 324 -27.16 3.46 -18.73
C ILE A 324 -27.11 1.97 -18.45
N LYS A 325 -26.63 1.20 -19.43
CA LYS A 325 -26.40 -0.23 -19.23
C LYS A 325 -25.34 -0.45 -18.16
N MET A 326 -25.77 -0.93 -17.00
CA MET A 326 -24.86 -1.23 -15.88
C MET A 326 -24.88 -2.71 -15.52
N HIS A 327 -23.83 -3.13 -14.82
CA HIS A 327 -23.74 -4.41 -14.11
C HIS A 327 -23.26 -4.15 -12.68
N TYR A 328 -23.87 -4.82 -11.73
CA TYR A 328 -23.53 -4.73 -10.31
C TYR A 328 -23.14 -6.11 -9.77
N HIS A 329 -21.97 -6.23 -9.10
CA HIS A 329 -21.51 -7.46 -8.52
C HIS A 329 -20.93 -7.23 -7.12
N LYS A 330 -21.52 -7.89 -6.11
CA LYS A 330 -21.10 -7.77 -4.71
C LYS A 330 -20.39 -9.05 -4.26
N VAL A 331 -19.14 -8.90 -3.84
CA VAL A 331 -18.29 -10.00 -3.38
C VAL A 331 -18.23 -9.99 -1.86
N THR A 332 -18.92 -10.96 -1.25
CA THR A 332 -18.97 -11.15 0.21
C THR A 332 -18.30 -12.45 0.66
N ASN A 333 -17.84 -13.29 -0.27
CA ASN A 333 -17.14 -14.53 0.02
C ASN A 333 -16.25 -14.94 -1.16
N TYR A 334 -15.40 -15.95 -0.95
CA TYR A 334 -14.43 -16.42 -1.94
C TYR A 334 -15.08 -16.91 -3.24
N ARG A 335 -16.21 -17.65 -3.17
CA ARG A 335 -16.93 -18.16 -4.35
C ARG A 335 -17.38 -17.03 -5.27
N LEU A 336 -17.95 -15.96 -4.71
CA LEU A 336 -18.36 -14.78 -5.49
C LEU A 336 -17.14 -14.05 -6.09
N GLY A 337 -15.98 -14.13 -5.43
CA GLY A 337 -14.72 -13.66 -5.99
C GLY A 337 -14.28 -14.48 -7.21
N GLU A 338 -14.40 -15.80 -7.19
CA GLU A 338 -14.12 -16.65 -8.35
C GLU A 338 -15.11 -16.37 -9.50
N GLU A 339 -16.39 -16.17 -9.18
CA GLU A 339 -17.39 -15.76 -10.16
C GLU A 339 -17.04 -14.43 -10.82
N LEU A 340 -16.52 -13.44 -10.04
CA LEU A 340 -16.00 -12.18 -10.57
C LEU A 340 -14.87 -12.44 -11.59
N VAL A 341 -13.85 -13.21 -11.22
CA VAL A 341 -12.71 -13.54 -12.10
C VAL A 341 -13.18 -14.19 -13.39
N ASN A 342 -14.14 -15.12 -13.30
CA ASN A 342 -14.60 -15.88 -14.46
C ASN A 342 -15.46 -15.06 -15.43
N ASN A 343 -16.14 -14.00 -14.95
CA ASN A 343 -17.12 -13.29 -15.74
C ASN A 343 -16.75 -11.85 -16.10
N ILE A 344 -15.74 -11.26 -15.48
CA ILE A 344 -15.41 -9.83 -15.63
C ILE A 344 -15.16 -9.42 -17.10
N ASP A 345 -14.63 -10.30 -17.92
CA ASP A 345 -14.39 -10.08 -19.35
C ASP A 345 -15.69 -9.91 -20.17
N ASN A 346 -16.79 -10.48 -19.68
CA ASN A 346 -18.09 -10.40 -20.33
C ASN A 346 -18.77 -9.04 -20.13
N TRP A 347 -18.31 -8.24 -19.18
CA TRP A 347 -18.92 -6.97 -18.79
C TRP A 347 -18.45 -5.77 -19.61
N LYS A 348 -17.47 -5.96 -20.49
CA LYS A 348 -16.88 -4.91 -21.34
C LYS A 348 -17.88 -4.13 -22.22
N ASN A 349 -19.07 -4.69 -22.45
CA ASN A 349 -20.11 -4.06 -23.23
C ASN A 349 -21.11 -3.23 -22.37
N ASN A 350 -20.93 -3.18 -21.07
CA ASN A 350 -21.72 -2.33 -20.20
C ASN A 350 -21.01 -0.97 -20.06
N LYS A 351 -21.77 0.08 -19.90
CA LYS A 351 -21.23 1.43 -19.70
C LYS A 351 -20.63 1.62 -18.32
N LEU A 352 -21.26 1.00 -17.30
CA LEU A 352 -20.80 1.02 -15.91
C LEU A 352 -20.80 -0.40 -15.36
N ASN A 353 -19.66 -0.79 -14.77
CA ASN A 353 -19.53 -2.05 -14.04
C ASN A 353 -19.13 -1.72 -12.61
N VAL A 354 -19.95 -2.14 -11.66
CA VAL A 354 -19.73 -1.86 -10.23
C VAL A 354 -19.38 -3.15 -9.51
N ILE A 355 -18.27 -3.11 -8.79
CA ILE A 355 -17.79 -4.21 -7.96
C ILE A 355 -17.71 -3.70 -6.54
N VAL A 356 -18.47 -4.30 -5.62
CA VAL A 356 -18.36 -4.05 -4.18
C VAL A 356 -17.63 -5.23 -3.54
N TYR A 357 -16.54 -4.94 -2.83
CA TYR A 357 -15.69 -5.98 -2.26
C TYR A 357 -15.55 -5.82 -0.73
N ASN A 358 -16.13 -6.75 0.03
CA ASN A 358 -16.28 -6.61 1.49
C ASN A 358 -15.12 -7.16 2.33
N PHE A 359 -14.01 -7.59 1.73
CA PHE A 359 -12.98 -8.32 2.48
C PHE A 359 -12.30 -7.49 3.57
N VAL A 360 -11.97 -6.22 3.32
CA VAL A 360 -11.25 -5.40 4.32
C VAL A 360 -12.13 -5.17 5.55
N ASP A 361 -13.44 -4.98 5.34
CA ASP A 361 -14.41 -4.91 6.43
C ASP A 361 -14.49 -6.22 7.22
N MET A 362 -14.59 -7.35 6.54
CA MET A 362 -14.57 -8.68 7.17
C MET A 362 -13.28 -8.91 7.97
N LEU A 363 -12.11 -8.47 7.46
CA LEU A 363 -10.83 -8.54 8.16
C LEU A 363 -10.82 -7.65 9.40
N SER A 364 -11.44 -6.47 9.34
CA SER A 364 -11.60 -5.55 10.47
C SER A 364 -12.44 -6.16 11.59
N HIS A 365 -13.58 -6.76 11.24
CA HIS A 365 -14.43 -7.49 12.18
C HIS A 365 -13.69 -8.68 12.80
N ALA A 366 -13.08 -9.51 11.98
CA ALA A 366 -12.32 -10.67 12.45
C ALA A 366 -11.16 -10.28 13.39
N ARG A 367 -10.47 -9.15 13.14
CA ARG A 367 -9.44 -8.59 14.02
C ARG A 367 -9.99 -8.23 15.40
N THR A 368 -11.26 -7.84 15.51
CA THR A 368 -11.89 -7.47 16.80
C THR A 368 -12.53 -8.65 17.52
N GLU A 369 -12.94 -9.68 16.80
CA GLU A 369 -13.73 -10.79 17.32
C GLU A 369 -12.91 -12.06 17.54
N MET A 370 -11.89 -12.33 16.70
CA MET A 370 -11.08 -13.56 16.74
C MET A 370 -9.74 -13.33 17.43
N GLU A 371 -9.47 -14.04 18.54
CA GLU A 371 -8.21 -13.89 19.29
C GLU A 371 -6.96 -14.11 18.45
N VAL A 372 -6.96 -15.11 17.57
CA VAL A 372 -5.83 -15.41 16.68
C VAL A 372 -5.51 -14.21 15.77
N LEU A 373 -6.52 -13.54 15.23
CA LEU A 373 -6.30 -12.35 14.39
C LEU A 373 -5.95 -11.10 15.19
N LYS A 374 -6.41 -10.99 16.45
CA LYS A 374 -5.94 -9.95 17.37
C LYS A 374 -4.44 -10.05 17.62
N GLU A 375 -3.92 -11.26 17.79
CA GLU A 375 -2.49 -11.50 17.99
C GLU A 375 -1.68 -11.27 16.70
N LEU A 376 -2.15 -11.77 15.55
CA LEU A 376 -1.48 -11.64 14.26
C LEU A 376 -1.47 -10.21 13.72
N ALA A 377 -2.51 -9.43 14.01
CA ALA A 377 -2.69 -8.04 13.59
C ALA A 377 -2.78 -7.11 14.80
N ASN A 378 -1.89 -7.28 15.78
CA ASN A 378 -1.90 -6.54 17.04
C ASN A 378 -1.63 -5.04 16.86
N ASP A 379 -0.94 -4.66 15.80
CA ASP A 379 -0.65 -3.27 15.44
C ASP A 379 -1.09 -2.92 14.00
N GLU A 380 -0.98 -1.66 13.65
CA GLU A 380 -1.37 -1.17 12.33
C GLU A 380 -0.43 -1.62 11.20
N ARG A 381 0.84 -1.89 11.49
CA ARG A 381 1.82 -2.43 10.54
C ARG A 381 1.47 -3.85 10.14
N ALA A 382 1.21 -4.71 11.13
CA ALA A 382 0.79 -6.10 10.89
C ALA A 382 -0.55 -6.15 10.13
N TYR A 383 -1.50 -5.27 10.49
CA TYR A 383 -2.79 -5.19 9.81
C TYR A 383 -2.65 -4.80 8.32
N ARG A 384 -1.78 -3.82 7.99
CA ARG A 384 -1.48 -3.48 6.59
C ARG A 384 -0.79 -4.62 5.84
N SER A 385 0.13 -5.34 6.49
CA SER A 385 0.80 -6.50 5.88
C SER A 385 -0.18 -7.62 5.53
N LEU A 386 -1.17 -7.88 6.39
CA LEU A 386 -2.25 -8.82 6.09
C LEU A 386 -3.11 -8.34 4.91
N THR A 387 -3.43 -7.04 4.86
CA THR A 387 -4.19 -6.46 3.73
C THR A 387 -3.43 -6.61 2.42
N LEU A 388 -2.12 -6.35 2.41
CA LEU A 388 -1.27 -6.49 1.22
C LEU A 388 -1.22 -7.93 0.74
N SER A 389 -0.89 -8.87 1.64
CA SER A 389 -0.79 -10.29 1.32
C SER A 389 -2.11 -10.85 0.79
N TRP A 390 -3.22 -10.47 1.42
CA TRP A 390 -4.53 -10.83 0.91
C TRP A 390 -4.77 -10.27 -0.49
N PHE A 391 -4.55 -8.97 -0.69
CA PHE A 391 -4.83 -8.32 -1.97
C PHE A 391 -4.04 -8.96 -3.12
N GLU A 392 -2.76 -9.23 -2.91
CA GLU A 392 -1.87 -9.83 -3.91
C GLU A 392 -2.37 -11.21 -4.40
N HIS A 393 -3.02 -11.98 -3.51
CA HIS A 393 -3.53 -13.33 -3.79
C HIS A 393 -5.06 -13.36 -3.95
N SER A 394 -5.72 -12.19 -4.00
CA SER A 394 -7.17 -12.11 -4.04
C SER A 394 -7.75 -12.30 -5.44
N PRO A 395 -8.97 -12.85 -5.55
CA PRO A 395 -9.73 -12.83 -6.80
C PRO A 395 -9.92 -11.42 -7.36
N LEU A 396 -9.94 -10.38 -6.52
CA LEU A 396 -10.03 -9.00 -6.98
C LEU A 396 -8.82 -8.61 -7.84
N TYR A 397 -7.60 -8.89 -7.34
CA TYR A 397 -6.37 -8.58 -8.08
C TYR A 397 -6.26 -9.39 -9.38
N GLU A 398 -6.68 -10.66 -9.36
CA GLU A 398 -6.75 -11.50 -10.57
C GLU A 398 -7.77 -10.94 -11.59
N ALA A 399 -8.93 -10.50 -11.14
CA ALA A 399 -9.91 -9.84 -12.00
C ALA A 399 -9.36 -8.54 -12.60
N MET A 400 -8.64 -7.74 -11.81
CA MET A 400 -7.99 -6.52 -12.28
C MET A 400 -6.94 -6.81 -13.35
N LYS A 401 -6.14 -7.87 -13.21
CA LYS A 401 -5.16 -8.31 -14.25
C LYS A 401 -5.85 -8.62 -15.57
N LYS A 402 -7.02 -9.26 -15.55
CA LYS A 402 -7.79 -9.59 -16.77
C LYS A 402 -8.25 -8.35 -17.54
N ILE A 403 -8.64 -7.29 -16.84
CA ILE A 403 -9.14 -6.06 -17.49
C ILE A 403 -8.04 -5.03 -17.77
N ALA A 404 -6.82 -5.23 -17.28
CA ALA A 404 -5.71 -4.26 -17.41
C ALA A 404 -5.31 -3.96 -18.86
N GLY A 405 -5.54 -4.90 -19.79
CA GLY A 405 -5.26 -4.69 -21.22
C GLY A 405 -6.40 -4.05 -22.02
N LEU A 406 -7.52 -3.73 -21.39
CA LEU A 406 -8.69 -3.16 -22.05
C LEU A 406 -8.64 -1.62 -22.08
N ASP A 407 -9.26 -1.01 -23.08
CA ASP A 407 -9.44 0.45 -23.13
C ASP A 407 -10.64 0.87 -22.27
N ILE A 408 -10.42 1.02 -20.97
CA ILE A 408 -11.43 1.28 -19.95
C ILE A 408 -11.00 2.36 -18.97
N ASN A 409 -11.97 2.89 -18.23
CA ASN A 409 -11.72 3.67 -17.01
C ASN A 409 -11.89 2.76 -15.80
N VAL A 410 -10.95 2.83 -14.84
CA VAL A 410 -11.05 2.14 -13.56
C VAL A 410 -11.03 3.18 -12.45
N VAL A 411 -12.04 3.16 -11.60
CA VAL A 411 -12.16 3.98 -10.40
C VAL A 411 -12.16 3.06 -9.20
N ILE A 412 -11.23 3.26 -8.29
CA ILE A 412 -11.14 2.50 -7.03
C ILE A 412 -11.45 3.48 -5.89
N THR A 413 -12.37 3.11 -5.03
CA THR A 413 -12.79 3.92 -3.89
C THR A 413 -13.17 3.04 -2.69
N THR A 414 -13.53 3.69 -1.60
CA THR A 414 -14.10 3.06 -0.41
C THR A 414 -15.35 3.82 -0.01
N ASP A 415 -16.16 3.27 0.86
CA ASP A 415 -17.30 3.96 1.47
C ASP A 415 -16.94 4.67 2.77
N HIS A 416 -16.07 4.09 3.57
CA HIS A 416 -15.51 4.65 4.80
C HIS A 416 -14.18 3.96 5.16
N GLY A 417 -13.57 4.37 6.26
CA GLY A 417 -12.46 3.68 6.91
C GLY A 417 -12.72 3.50 8.39
N THR A 418 -11.81 2.81 9.07
CA THR A 418 -11.85 2.64 10.53
C THR A 418 -10.73 3.40 11.21
N ILE A 419 -10.94 3.82 12.44
CA ILE A 419 -9.94 4.41 13.30
C ILE A 419 -9.82 3.61 14.59
N ARG A 420 -8.60 3.35 15.03
CA ARG A 420 -8.36 2.75 16.36
C ARG A 420 -8.48 3.82 17.43
N VAL A 421 -9.55 3.75 18.22
CA VAL A 421 -9.79 4.68 19.34
C VAL A 421 -9.05 4.24 20.59
N GLN A 422 -8.60 5.20 21.39
CA GLN A 422 -7.84 4.94 22.62
C GLN A 422 -8.65 5.24 23.89
N SER A 423 -9.60 6.17 23.83
CA SER A 423 -10.38 6.62 24.99
C SER A 423 -11.87 6.54 24.70
N PRO A 424 -12.64 5.76 25.48
CA PRO A 424 -14.09 5.71 25.34
C PRO A 424 -14.73 6.97 25.90
N SER A 425 -15.80 7.46 25.25
CA SER A 425 -16.69 8.49 25.77
C SER A 425 -18.08 7.93 25.97
N LYS A 426 -18.71 8.29 27.08
CA LYS A 426 -20.11 7.93 27.32
C LYS A 426 -21.01 8.94 26.62
N CYS A 427 -21.74 8.48 25.62
CA CYS A 427 -22.84 9.25 25.03
C CYS A 427 -24.17 8.83 25.67
N VAL A 428 -25.01 9.82 25.98
CA VAL A 428 -26.40 9.59 26.41
C VAL A 428 -27.29 10.01 25.27
N GLY A 429 -27.99 9.05 24.69
CA GLY A 429 -28.90 9.25 23.55
C GLY A 429 -29.69 7.98 23.28
N ASP A 430 -30.78 8.11 22.56
CA ASP A 430 -31.51 6.96 22.01
C ASP A 430 -30.72 6.32 20.90
N ARG A 431 -30.93 5.02 20.69
CA ARG A 431 -30.36 4.27 19.56
C ARG A 431 -31.09 4.53 18.24
N GLN A 432 -32.07 5.41 18.25
CA GLN A 432 -32.85 5.78 17.06
C GLN A 432 -32.19 6.88 16.26
#